data_9fc3695cac3d1168c58313a79de98bdf
#
_entry.id   9fc3695cac3d1168c58313a79de98bdf
#
_cell.length_a   1.000
_cell.length_b   1.000
_cell.length_c   1.000
_cell.angle_alpha   90.00
_cell.angle_beta   90.00
_cell.angle_gamma   90.00
#
_symmetry.space_group_name_H-M   'P 1'
#
loop_
_entity.id
_entity.type
_entity.pdbx_description
1 polymer ?
#
loop_
_entity_poly.entity_id
_entity_poly.type
_entity_poly.pdbx_seq_one_letter_code
_entity_poly.pdbx_strand_id
1 'polypeptide(L)'
;KAGRLTSETLPKDRTYKYTYDLRGNTTGEIDPEGSHKAYLYDKAGNLTEETGADGSKYTYTYDALNQVSSETDEEGGVTRYTYDAEGNTLTETDPEGGVTEYLYNGRGDEVKVKDARGAVTENQYDKAGNLTATIHPRGGTERFAYDTQGNTISETTVSGAETTYTYSLDGKLLTETKDNGYRTEYLYDKAGRIRKMNTSEGAERTWSYDAFGNVEKEKEESGNVNTYSYDKGHRVLTEENGKGAVTRFSYDEAGNNTEIQYPTGGKIKYTYDKAGKVTSEKESSLAEISYSYDAAGNLAEEQQKEKSSKYTYDKTGRLLTETTAKGSTTSYEYDKNGNIISVIDPLKRKTGYRYDAEGNLIEEIDAKGNSAKSAYDEE
;
A
#
# COMPACT_ATOMS: atom_id res chain seq x y z
N LYS A 1 0.06 39.33 1.55
CA LYS A 1 0.63 38.14 2.22
C LYS A 1 -0.29 36.97 1.83
N ALA A 2 0.22 36.02 1.01
CA ALA A 2 -0.47 34.76 0.80
C ALA A 2 -0.49 34.01 2.14
N GLY A 3 -1.64 33.60 2.63
CA GLY A 3 -1.78 32.91 3.93
C GLY A 3 -1.27 31.45 3.81
N ARG A 4 0.05 31.27 3.71
CA ARG A 4 0.68 29.95 3.65
C ARG A 4 0.92 29.41 5.06
N LEU A 5 0.71 28.12 5.25
CA LEU A 5 0.97 27.42 6.49
C LEU A 5 2.50 27.29 6.70
N THR A 6 3.07 28.05 7.63
CA THR A 6 4.52 27.97 7.93
C THR A 6 4.85 27.02 9.07
N SER A 7 3.86 26.69 9.89
CA SER A 7 3.98 25.66 10.91
C SER A 7 2.62 25.15 11.34
N GLU A 8 2.57 23.89 11.72
CA GLU A 8 1.43 23.21 12.31
C GLU A 8 1.90 22.49 13.57
N THR A 9 1.20 22.69 14.69
CA THR A 9 1.50 21.98 15.93
C THR A 9 0.32 21.08 16.28
N LEU A 10 0.57 19.78 16.28
CA LEU A 10 -0.34 18.74 16.69
C LEU A 10 -0.19 18.42 18.19
N PRO A 11 -1.09 17.61 18.80
CA PRO A 11 -0.97 17.19 20.20
C PRO A 11 0.44 16.66 20.54
N LYS A 12 0.87 16.85 21.80
CA LYS A 12 2.22 16.53 22.30
C LYS A 12 3.35 17.37 21.69
N ASP A 13 3.06 18.64 21.35
CA ASP A 13 4.02 19.60 20.79
C ASP A 13 4.69 19.11 19.51
N ARG A 14 4.03 18.22 18.75
CA ARG A 14 4.51 17.74 17.45
C ARG A 14 4.38 18.85 16.44
N THR A 15 5.49 19.52 16.11
CA THR A 15 5.48 20.69 15.23
C THR A 15 6.14 20.38 13.90
N TYR A 16 5.38 20.51 12.81
CA TYR A 16 5.87 20.55 11.44
C TYR A 16 6.15 22.01 11.05
N LYS A 17 7.18 22.23 10.24
CA LYS A 17 7.53 23.55 9.70
C LYS A 17 7.71 23.47 8.20
N TYR A 18 7.25 24.52 7.51
CA TYR A 18 7.28 24.58 6.06
C TYR A 18 7.95 25.85 5.58
N THR A 19 8.74 25.76 4.53
CA THR A 19 9.34 26.90 3.83
C THR A 19 8.85 26.94 2.39
N TYR A 20 8.84 28.15 1.81
CA TYR A 20 8.30 28.37 0.47
C TYR A 20 9.18 29.31 -0.33
N ASP A 21 9.19 29.10 -1.65
CA ASP A 21 9.73 30.10 -2.57
C ASP A 21 8.77 31.30 -2.75
N LEU A 22 9.19 32.28 -3.55
CA LEU A 22 8.38 33.49 -3.84
C LEU A 22 7.09 33.17 -4.61
N ARG A 23 7.04 32.06 -5.36
CA ARG A 23 5.86 31.62 -6.13
C ARG A 23 4.86 30.86 -5.27
N GLY A 24 5.31 30.27 -4.16
CA GLY A 24 4.49 29.53 -3.21
C GLY A 24 4.71 28.03 -3.25
N ASN A 25 5.68 27.56 -3.98
CA ASN A 25 6.07 26.17 -3.95
C ASN A 25 6.76 25.85 -2.60
N THR A 26 6.44 24.72 -1.98
CA THR A 26 7.08 24.27 -0.75
C THR A 26 8.55 23.92 -1.04
N THR A 27 9.51 24.62 -0.40
CA THR A 27 10.93 24.37 -0.59
C THR A 27 11.57 23.56 0.52
N GLY A 28 10.85 23.36 1.62
CA GLY A 28 11.33 22.50 2.71
C GLY A 28 10.24 22.19 3.70
N GLU A 29 10.38 21.04 4.31
CA GLU A 29 9.54 20.51 5.37
C GLU A 29 10.45 20.00 6.51
N ILE A 30 10.12 20.32 7.75
CA ILE A 30 10.78 19.79 8.95
C ILE A 30 9.74 19.10 9.79
N ASP A 31 9.95 17.84 10.09
CA ASP A 31 9.07 17.04 10.92
C ASP A 31 9.30 17.30 12.44
N PRO A 32 8.46 16.73 13.33
CA PRO A 32 8.60 16.90 14.78
C PRO A 32 9.90 16.35 15.38
N GLU A 33 10.58 15.44 14.71
CA GLU A 33 11.88 14.88 15.11
C GLU A 33 13.05 15.73 14.59
N GLY A 34 12.76 16.72 13.74
CA GLY A 34 13.75 17.59 13.14
C GLY A 34 14.32 17.07 11.81
N SER A 35 13.76 16.01 11.25
CA SER A 35 14.13 15.51 9.94
C SER A 35 13.71 16.53 8.87
N HIS A 36 14.59 16.80 7.92
CA HIS A 36 14.40 17.85 6.93
C HIS A 36 14.28 17.27 5.51
N LYS A 37 13.19 17.61 4.80
CA LYS A 37 13.07 17.41 3.37
C LYS A 37 13.23 18.74 2.63
N ALA A 38 13.86 18.71 1.45
CA ALA A 38 14.04 19.89 0.61
C ALA A 38 13.55 19.63 -0.81
N TYR A 39 13.02 20.67 -1.45
CA TYR A 39 12.43 20.61 -2.78
C TYR A 39 12.96 21.73 -3.66
N LEU A 40 13.35 21.42 -4.89
CA LEU A 40 13.77 22.38 -5.90
C LEU A 40 12.77 22.38 -7.07
N TYR A 41 12.60 23.55 -7.66
CA TYR A 41 11.67 23.75 -8.77
C TYR A 41 12.32 24.50 -9.92
N ASP A 42 11.92 24.20 -11.12
CA ASP A 42 12.30 24.97 -12.31
C ASP A 42 11.56 26.33 -12.41
N LYS A 43 11.83 27.06 -13.50
CA LYS A 43 11.14 28.35 -13.74
C LYS A 43 9.65 28.21 -14.05
N ALA A 44 9.19 27.07 -14.52
CA ALA A 44 7.79 26.80 -14.78
C ALA A 44 7.03 26.42 -13.49
N GLY A 45 7.74 25.98 -12.45
CA GLY A 45 7.18 25.54 -11.17
C GLY A 45 7.12 24.01 -11.06
N ASN A 46 7.74 23.30 -11.97
CA ASN A 46 7.85 21.84 -11.91
C ASN A 46 8.90 21.44 -10.87
N LEU A 47 8.62 20.40 -10.07
CA LEU A 47 9.56 19.85 -9.08
C LEU A 47 10.74 19.17 -9.81
N THR A 48 11.95 19.64 -9.63
CA THR A 48 13.15 19.08 -10.28
C THR A 48 13.99 18.21 -9.36
N GLU A 49 13.92 18.42 -8.06
CA GLU A 49 14.63 17.60 -7.07
C GLU A 49 13.85 17.57 -5.75
N GLU A 50 13.76 16.39 -5.17
CA GLU A 50 13.40 16.16 -3.78
C GLU A 50 14.61 15.58 -3.06
N THR A 51 14.97 16.15 -1.90
CA THR A 51 16.03 15.62 -1.04
C THR A 51 15.41 15.13 0.26
N GLY A 52 15.59 13.85 0.58
CA GLY A 52 15.15 13.22 1.82
C GLY A 52 15.96 13.64 3.05
N ALA A 53 15.49 13.27 4.24
CA ALA A 53 16.14 13.59 5.51
C ALA A 53 17.53 12.94 5.68
N ASP A 54 17.77 11.85 5.01
CA ASP A 54 19.03 11.10 4.94
C ASP A 54 19.98 11.62 3.85
N GLY A 55 19.54 12.62 3.07
CA GLY A 55 20.27 13.20 1.96
C GLY A 55 20.11 12.46 0.64
N SER A 56 19.23 11.45 0.57
CA SER A 56 18.82 10.81 -0.68
C SER A 56 18.14 11.80 -1.61
N LYS A 57 18.22 11.58 -2.93
CA LYS A 57 17.71 12.52 -3.93
C LYS A 57 16.90 11.81 -5.00
N TYR A 58 15.68 12.31 -5.22
CA TYR A 58 14.86 12.08 -6.39
C TYR A 58 14.98 13.26 -7.35
N THR A 59 15.17 13.01 -8.65
CA THR A 59 15.23 14.08 -9.63
C THR A 59 14.29 13.84 -10.81
N TYR A 60 13.77 14.94 -11.37
CA TYR A 60 12.79 14.90 -12.44
C TYR A 60 13.23 15.81 -13.59
N THR A 61 12.98 15.36 -14.82
CA THR A 61 13.09 16.19 -16.01
C THR A 61 11.75 16.28 -16.71
N TYR A 62 11.55 17.34 -17.49
CA TYR A 62 10.26 17.61 -18.11
C TYR A 62 10.44 17.89 -19.60
N ASP A 63 9.43 17.56 -20.38
CA ASP A 63 9.33 17.95 -21.78
C ASP A 63 8.85 19.42 -21.93
N ALA A 64 8.69 19.85 -23.18
CA ALA A 64 8.23 21.21 -23.48
C ALA A 64 6.77 21.51 -23.06
N LEU A 65 5.97 20.49 -22.75
CA LEU A 65 4.59 20.58 -22.26
C LEU A 65 4.50 20.45 -20.75
N ASN A 66 5.65 20.42 -20.02
CA ASN A 66 5.76 20.20 -18.58
C ASN A 66 5.28 18.81 -18.11
N GLN A 67 5.38 17.81 -18.97
CA GLN A 67 5.15 16.41 -18.61
C GLN A 67 6.48 15.78 -18.17
N VAL A 68 6.48 14.90 -17.18
CA VAL A 68 7.70 14.24 -16.70
C VAL A 68 8.30 13.40 -17.82
N SER A 69 9.48 13.76 -18.32
CA SER A 69 10.19 13.01 -19.36
C SER A 69 11.14 11.95 -18.77
N SER A 70 11.63 12.18 -17.56
CA SER A 70 12.32 11.17 -16.77
C SER A 70 12.27 11.47 -15.28
N GLU A 71 12.36 10.43 -14.48
CA GLU A 71 12.62 10.48 -13.05
C GLU A 71 13.85 9.62 -12.74
N THR A 72 14.64 10.07 -11.76
CA THR A 72 15.80 9.32 -11.27
C THR A 72 15.62 9.11 -9.79
N ASP A 73 15.66 7.87 -9.36
CA ASP A 73 15.54 7.49 -7.95
C ASP A 73 16.85 7.76 -7.17
N GLU A 74 16.83 7.54 -5.88
CA GLU A 74 17.95 7.79 -4.97
C GLU A 74 19.17 6.90 -5.24
N GLU A 75 19.00 5.75 -5.91
CA GLU A 75 20.07 4.84 -6.31
C GLU A 75 20.61 5.15 -7.71
N GLY A 76 20.01 6.10 -8.42
CA GLY A 76 20.36 6.50 -9.77
C GLY A 76 19.70 5.67 -10.87
N GLY A 77 18.67 4.88 -10.54
CA GLY A 77 17.78 4.25 -11.51
C GLY A 77 16.98 5.31 -12.27
N VAL A 78 16.88 5.18 -13.59
CA VAL A 78 16.22 6.20 -14.43
C VAL A 78 15.04 5.59 -15.18
N THR A 79 13.83 6.01 -14.83
CA THR A 79 12.61 5.73 -15.60
C THR A 79 12.36 6.85 -16.60
N ARG A 80 11.94 6.54 -17.83
CA ARG A 80 11.67 7.51 -18.90
C ARG A 80 10.30 7.33 -19.48
N TYR A 81 9.67 8.45 -19.83
CA TYR A 81 8.32 8.50 -20.38
C TYR A 81 8.27 9.23 -21.71
N THR A 82 7.40 8.78 -22.60
CA THR A 82 7.00 9.54 -23.80
C THR A 82 5.49 9.66 -23.86
N TYR A 83 4.98 10.69 -24.51
CA TYR A 83 3.57 11.05 -24.51
C TYR A 83 3.04 11.30 -25.91
N ASP A 84 1.73 11.13 -26.11
CA ASP A 84 1.04 11.64 -27.28
C ASP A 84 0.72 13.14 -27.14
N ALA A 85 0.08 13.71 -28.15
CA ALA A 85 -0.29 15.14 -28.15
C ALA A 85 -1.38 15.50 -27.12
N GLU A 86 -2.16 14.53 -26.67
CA GLU A 86 -3.23 14.67 -25.68
C GLU A 86 -2.68 14.51 -24.25
N GLY A 87 -1.44 14.03 -24.09
CA GLY A 87 -0.76 13.85 -22.79
C GLY A 87 -0.86 12.44 -22.21
N ASN A 88 -1.34 11.48 -22.98
CA ASN A 88 -1.35 10.08 -22.54
C ASN A 88 0.06 9.48 -22.71
N THR A 89 0.51 8.67 -21.77
CA THR A 89 1.81 8.00 -21.81
C THR A 89 1.86 6.97 -22.95
N LEU A 90 2.76 7.14 -23.91
CA LEU A 90 2.98 6.19 -25.01
C LEU A 90 3.95 5.09 -24.65
N THR A 91 5.03 5.44 -23.95
CA THR A 91 6.01 4.47 -23.49
C THR A 91 6.49 4.81 -22.09
N GLU A 92 6.78 3.78 -21.32
CA GLU A 92 7.54 3.82 -20.09
C GLU A 92 8.76 2.91 -20.26
N THR A 93 9.94 3.44 -19.95
CA THR A 93 11.19 2.66 -19.96
C THR A 93 11.71 2.59 -18.55
N ASP A 94 11.80 1.41 -17.98
CA ASP A 94 12.28 1.17 -16.63
C ASP A 94 13.82 1.36 -16.50
N PRO A 95 14.39 1.37 -15.28
CA PRO A 95 15.83 1.54 -15.06
C PRO A 95 16.72 0.45 -15.67
N GLU A 96 16.22 -0.75 -15.95
CA GLU A 96 16.95 -1.82 -16.61
C GLU A 96 16.81 -1.80 -18.16
N GLY A 97 15.93 -0.92 -18.67
CA GLY A 97 15.71 -0.70 -20.09
C GLY A 97 14.53 -1.48 -20.67
N GLY A 98 13.72 -2.13 -19.84
CA GLY A 98 12.45 -2.71 -20.25
C GLY A 98 11.48 -1.61 -20.71
N VAL A 99 10.76 -1.85 -21.82
CA VAL A 99 9.84 -0.84 -22.39
C VAL A 99 8.43 -1.39 -22.40
N THR A 100 7.54 -0.68 -21.72
CA THR A 100 6.10 -0.88 -21.80
C THR A 100 5.51 0.15 -22.76
N GLU A 101 4.70 -0.32 -23.73
CA GLU A 101 4.04 0.53 -24.74
C GLU A 101 2.53 0.57 -24.52
N TYR A 102 1.93 1.76 -24.65
CA TYR A 102 0.51 1.98 -24.44
C TYR A 102 -0.15 2.54 -25.68
N LEU A 103 -1.39 2.15 -25.94
CA LEU A 103 -2.21 2.69 -27.02
C LEU A 103 -3.58 3.11 -26.46
N TYR A 104 -4.05 4.25 -26.89
CA TYR A 104 -5.31 4.85 -26.45
C TYR A 104 -6.30 5.03 -27.61
N ASN A 105 -7.57 5.00 -27.30
CA ASN A 105 -8.61 5.41 -28.26
C ASN A 105 -8.77 6.93 -28.28
N GLY A 106 -9.66 7.45 -29.16
CA GLY A 106 -9.89 8.90 -29.29
C GLY A 106 -10.56 9.57 -28.07
N ARG A 107 -10.86 8.84 -27.00
CA ARG A 107 -11.35 9.37 -25.71
C ARG A 107 -10.26 9.39 -24.64
N GLY A 108 -9.10 8.80 -24.92
CA GLY A 108 -8.04 8.60 -23.94
C GLY A 108 -8.19 7.32 -23.11
N ASP A 109 -9.11 6.40 -23.47
CA ASP A 109 -9.16 5.10 -22.80
C ASP A 109 -8.02 4.21 -23.32
N GLU A 110 -7.30 3.54 -22.44
CA GLU A 110 -6.21 2.61 -22.77
C GLU A 110 -6.78 1.34 -23.41
N VAL A 111 -6.53 1.16 -24.70
CA VAL A 111 -7.05 0.00 -25.47
C VAL A 111 -6.04 -1.11 -25.64
N LYS A 112 -4.76 -0.85 -25.38
CA LYS A 112 -3.70 -1.85 -25.50
C LYS A 112 -2.49 -1.49 -24.67
N VAL A 113 -1.96 -2.49 -23.97
CA VAL A 113 -0.66 -2.45 -23.29
C VAL A 113 0.19 -3.56 -23.86
N LYS A 114 1.44 -3.25 -24.19
CA LYS A 114 2.46 -4.24 -24.52
C LYS A 114 3.59 -4.11 -23.52
N ASP A 115 3.79 -5.13 -22.71
CA ASP A 115 4.83 -5.17 -21.68
C ASP A 115 6.25 -5.31 -22.26
N ALA A 116 7.27 -5.27 -21.41
CA ALA A 116 8.67 -5.33 -21.81
C ALA A 116 9.09 -6.69 -22.41
N ARG A 117 8.33 -7.77 -22.20
CA ARG A 117 8.53 -9.07 -22.88
C ARG A 117 7.85 -9.13 -24.24
N GLY A 118 6.97 -8.17 -24.52
CA GLY A 118 6.17 -8.13 -25.73
C GLY A 118 4.79 -8.78 -25.59
N ALA A 119 4.40 -9.18 -24.38
CA ALA A 119 3.05 -9.68 -24.11
C ALA A 119 2.01 -8.55 -24.21
N VAL A 120 0.87 -8.85 -24.78
CA VAL A 120 -0.13 -7.84 -25.15
C VAL A 120 -1.44 -8.07 -24.44
N THR A 121 -1.90 -7.07 -23.69
CA THR A 121 -3.25 -6.99 -23.13
C THR A 121 -4.06 -6.00 -23.96
N GLU A 122 -5.32 -6.36 -24.30
CA GLU A 122 -6.23 -5.47 -25.05
C GLU A 122 -7.51 -5.23 -24.24
N ASN A 123 -7.91 -3.96 -24.16
CA ASN A 123 -9.11 -3.52 -23.44
C ASN A 123 -10.18 -3.05 -24.44
N GLN A 124 -11.42 -3.41 -24.19
CA GLN A 124 -12.58 -3.00 -24.97
C GLN A 124 -13.54 -2.19 -24.11
N TYR A 125 -14.12 -1.16 -24.68
CA TYR A 125 -15.01 -0.23 -23.97
C TYR A 125 -16.34 -0.06 -24.71
N ASP A 126 -17.40 0.19 -23.96
CA ASP A 126 -18.67 0.60 -24.53
C ASP A 126 -18.67 2.10 -24.94
N LYS A 127 -19.79 2.57 -25.47
CA LYS A 127 -19.93 3.99 -25.88
C LYS A 127 -19.90 4.97 -24.69
N ALA A 128 -20.18 4.53 -23.49
CA ALA A 128 -20.16 5.33 -22.27
C ALA A 128 -18.74 5.43 -21.66
N GLY A 129 -17.81 4.55 -22.09
CA GLY A 129 -16.45 4.48 -21.57
C GLY A 129 -16.27 3.41 -20.50
N ASN A 130 -17.23 2.53 -20.30
CA ASN A 130 -17.09 1.42 -19.37
C ASN A 130 -16.29 0.30 -20.02
N LEU A 131 -15.34 -0.30 -19.31
CA LEU A 131 -14.54 -1.46 -19.75
C LEU A 131 -15.46 -2.68 -19.89
N THR A 132 -15.60 -3.22 -21.11
CA THR A 132 -16.47 -4.37 -21.38
C THR A 132 -15.74 -5.70 -21.52
N ALA A 133 -14.46 -5.64 -21.86
CA ALA A 133 -13.61 -6.84 -21.89
C ALA A 133 -12.14 -6.48 -21.74
N THR A 134 -11.38 -7.39 -21.09
CA THR A 134 -9.91 -7.44 -21.11
C THR A 134 -9.50 -8.76 -21.75
N ILE A 135 -8.69 -8.70 -22.79
CA ILE A 135 -8.12 -9.83 -23.50
C ILE A 135 -6.66 -9.95 -23.09
N HIS A 136 -6.33 -11.00 -22.38
CA HIS A 136 -4.98 -11.29 -21.89
C HIS A 136 -4.08 -11.84 -23.00
N PRO A 137 -2.74 -11.83 -22.86
CA PRO A 137 -1.79 -12.23 -23.89
C PRO A 137 -2.04 -13.62 -24.49
N ARG A 138 -2.55 -14.58 -23.71
CA ARG A 138 -2.88 -15.93 -24.17
C ARG A 138 -4.29 -16.07 -24.75
N GLY A 139 -5.03 -14.97 -24.89
CA GLY A 139 -6.38 -14.95 -25.43
C GLY A 139 -7.46 -15.26 -24.37
N GLY A 140 -7.11 -15.45 -23.10
CA GLY A 140 -8.06 -15.46 -22.00
C GLY A 140 -8.81 -14.13 -21.96
N THR A 141 -10.12 -14.16 -21.72
CA THR A 141 -10.92 -12.93 -21.78
C THR A 141 -11.80 -12.80 -20.55
N GLU A 142 -11.65 -11.69 -19.85
CA GLU A 142 -12.58 -11.23 -18.83
C GLU A 142 -13.65 -10.34 -19.48
N ARG A 143 -14.88 -10.40 -18.99
CA ARG A 143 -15.99 -9.59 -19.51
C ARG A 143 -16.75 -8.91 -18.41
N PHE A 144 -17.23 -7.70 -18.69
CA PHE A 144 -17.98 -6.87 -17.76
C PHE A 144 -19.24 -6.35 -18.45
N ALA A 145 -20.35 -6.31 -17.72
CA ALA A 145 -21.59 -5.69 -18.17
C ALA A 145 -22.07 -4.69 -17.13
N TYR A 146 -22.74 -3.64 -17.60
CA TYR A 146 -23.16 -2.50 -16.79
C TYR A 146 -24.64 -2.19 -16.98
N ASP A 147 -25.24 -1.66 -15.93
CA ASP A 147 -26.57 -1.05 -16.05
C ASP A 147 -26.47 0.38 -16.65
N THR A 148 -27.61 1.02 -16.84
CA THR A 148 -27.66 2.39 -17.40
C THR A 148 -27.09 3.47 -16.49
N GLN A 149 -26.81 3.16 -15.23
CA GLN A 149 -26.21 4.05 -14.24
C GLN A 149 -24.69 3.86 -14.13
N GLY A 150 -24.14 2.84 -14.83
CA GLY A 150 -22.70 2.48 -14.81
C GLY A 150 -22.33 1.52 -13.68
N ASN A 151 -23.30 0.93 -12.97
CA ASN A 151 -22.98 -0.11 -11.99
C ASN A 151 -22.71 -1.45 -12.70
N THR A 152 -21.68 -2.19 -12.29
CA THR A 152 -21.34 -3.50 -12.84
C THR A 152 -22.42 -4.52 -12.47
N ILE A 153 -23.11 -5.09 -13.45
CA ILE A 153 -24.17 -6.09 -13.26
C ILE A 153 -23.71 -7.53 -13.51
N SER A 154 -22.58 -7.71 -14.21
CA SER A 154 -21.97 -9.02 -14.44
C SER A 154 -20.47 -8.88 -14.65
N GLU A 155 -19.73 -9.84 -14.09
CA GLU A 155 -18.29 -10.06 -14.33
C GLU A 155 -18.09 -11.52 -14.69
N THR A 156 -17.34 -11.78 -15.77
CA THR A 156 -16.97 -13.14 -16.19
C THR A 156 -15.46 -13.24 -16.19
N THR A 157 -14.90 -14.16 -15.43
CA THR A 157 -13.44 -14.41 -15.37
C THR A 157 -12.94 -15.12 -16.61
N VAL A 158 -11.61 -15.19 -16.80
CA VAL A 158 -10.95 -15.97 -17.88
C VAL A 158 -11.40 -17.43 -17.88
N SER A 159 -11.65 -18.05 -16.73
CA SER A 159 -12.15 -19.41 -16.62
C SER A 159 -13.62 -19.59 -17.04
N GLY A 160 -14.34 -18.48 -17.29
CA GLY A 160 -15.76 -18.48 -17.63
C GLY A 160 -16.70 -18.46 -16.42
N ALA A 161 -16.17 -18.35 -15.20
CA ALA A 161 -17.01 -18.20 -13.99
C ALA A 161 -17.66 -16.81 -13.99
N GLU A 162 -18.98 -16.76 -13.84
CA GLU A 162 -19.74 -15.51 -13.84
C GLU A 162 -20.22 -15.14 -12.43
N THR A 163 -20.07 -13.86 -12.07
CA THR A 163 -20.67 -13.25 -10.90
C THR A 163 -21.63 -12.16 -11.35
N THR A 164 -22.85 -12.17 -10.85
CA THR A 164 -23.87 -11.16 -11.18
C THR A 164 -24.26 -10.33 -9.97
N TYR A 165 -24.61 -9.07 -10.22
CA TYR A 165 -24.91 -8.09 -9.18
C TYR A 165 -26.26 -7.41 -9.43
N THR A 166 -26.95 -7.03 -8.37
CA THR A 166 -28.11 -6.16 -8.46
C THR A 166 -27.99 -4.99 -7.50
N TYR A 167 -28.57 -3.87 -7.87
CA TYR A 167 -28.46 -2.62 -7.14
C TYR A 167 -29.81 -1.99 -6.82
N SER A 168 -29.87 -1.20 -5.78
CA SER A 168 -31.00 -0.31 -5.50
C SER A 168 -30.97 0.89 -6.46
N LEU A 169 -32.07 1.63 -6.52
CA LEU A 169 -32.15 2.84 -7.34
C LEU A 169 -31.13 3.94 -6.98
N ASP A 170 -30.62 3.92 -5.75
CA ASP A 170 -29.57 4.82 -5.24
C ASP A 170 -28.15 4.20 -5.33
N GLY A 171 -27.98 3.13 -6.13
CA GLY A 171 -26.67 2.53 -6.46
C GLY A 171 -26.05 1.64 -5.38
N LYS A 172 -26.81 1.22 -4.35
CA LYS A 172 -26.29 0.30 -3.33
C LYS A 172 -26.43 -1.15 -3.80
N LEU A 173 -25.38 -1.95 -3.62
CA LEU A 173 -25.38 -3.38 -3.93
C LEU A 173 -26.43 -4.11 -3.10
N LEU A 174 -27.39 -4.75 -3.75
CA LEU A 174 -28.44 -5.55 -3.08
C LEU A 174 -28.10 -7.04 -3.06
N THR A 175 -27.55 -7.54 -4.17
CA THR A 175 -27.18 -8.96 -4.26
C THR A 175 -25.93 -9.17 -5.09
N GLU A 176 -25.16 -10.17 -4.70
CA GLU A 176 -24.07 -10.78 -5.45
C GLU A 176 -24.42 -12.27 -5.63
N THR A 177 -24.33 -12.79 -6.85
CA THR A 177 -24.60 -14.21 -7.13
C THR A 177 -23.44 -14.77 -7.97
N LYS A 178 -22.77 -15.80 -7.46
CA LYS A 178 -21.69 -16.52 -8.16
C LYS A 178 -22.25 -17.58 -9.11
N ASP A 179 -21.44 -18.05 -10.04
CA ASP A 179 -21.76 -19.06 -11.05
C ASP A 179 -22.28 -20.38 -10.45
N ASN A 180 -21.80 -20.77 -9.26
CA ASN A 180 -22.25 -21.94 -8.52
C ASN A 180 -23.61 -21.74 -7.81
N GLY A 181 -24.27 -20.58 -8.00
CA GLY A 181 -25.52 -20.21 -7.38
C GLY A 181 -25.41 -19.69 -5.94
N TYR A 182 -24.20 -19.57 -5.39
CA TYR A 182 -24.00 -18.94 -4.08
C TYR A 182 -24.39 -17.47 -4.16
N ARG A 183 -25.36 -17.05 -3.35
CA ARG A 183 -25.90 -15.69 -3.35
C ARG A 183 -25.73 -15.04 -1.99
N THR A 184 -25.27 -13.81 -2.01
CA THR A 184 -25.22 -12.90 -0.85
C THR A 184 -26.21 -11.77 -1.05
N GLU A 185 -27.01 -11.45 -0.02
CA GLU A 185 -27.94 -10.33 0.00
C GLU A 185 -27.55 -9.32 1.06
N TYR A 186 -27.63 -8.03 0.72
CA TYR A 186 -27.27 -6.91 1.59
C TYR A 186 -28.51 -6.07 1.90
N LEU A 187 -28.73 -5.78 3.17
CA LEU A 187 -29.79 -4.89 3.64
C LEU A 187 -29.16 -3.70 4.37
N TYR A 188 -29.69 -2.53 4.10
CA TYR A 188 -29.16 -1.26 4.59
C TYR A 188 -30.09 -0.61 5.63
N ASP A 189 -29.51 0.19 6.53
CA ASP A 189 -30.26 1.09 7.38
C ASP A 189 -30.63 2.38 6.61
N LYS A 190 -31.36 3.29 7.31
CA LYS A 190 -31.79 4.58 6.72
C LYS A 190 -30.64 5.52 6.37
N ALA A 191 -29.46 5.31 6.96
CA ALA A 191 -28.24 6.09 6.68
C ALA A 191 -27.42 5.47 5.53
N GLY A 192 -27.86 4.32 4.98
CA GLY A 192 -27.17 3.64 3.87
C GLY A 192 -26.02 2.74 4.31
N ARG A 193 -25.94 2.38 5.58
CA ARG A 193 -24.93 1.45 6.12
C ARG A 193 -25.51 0.02 6.09
N ILE A 194 -24.66 -0.98 5.83
CA ILE A 194 -25.07 -2.40 5.86
C ILE A 194 -25.51 -2.75 7.28
N ARG A 195 -26.77 -3.14 7.45
CA ARG A 195 -27.31 -3.61 8.73
C ARG A 195 -27.45 -5.13 8.80
N LYS A 196 -27.46 -5.80 7.64
CA LYS A 196 -27.64 -7.25 7.55
C LYS A 196 -27.08 -7.78 6.23
N MET A 197 -26.45 -8.93 6.30
CA MET A 197 -26.02 -9.75 5.18
C MET A 197 -26.59 -11.15 5.36
N ASN A 198 -27.20 -11.71 4.32
CA ASN A 198 -27.68 -13.10 4.26
C ASN A 198 -26.97 -13.83 3.14
N THR A 199 -26.73 -15.13 3.31
CA THR A 199 -26.27 -15.98 2.22
C THR A 199 -27.33 -17.03 1.85
N SER A 200 -27.27 -17.57 0.62
CA SER A 200 -28.16 -18.66 0.16
C SER A 200 -28.00 -19.94 0.98
N GLU A 201 -26.93 -20.11 1.72
CA GLU A 201 -26.67 -21.23 2.63
C GLU A 201 -27.26 -21.00 4.03
N GLY A 202 -27.90 -19.84 4.24
CA GLY A 202 -28.58 -19.51 5.49
C GLY A 202 -27.69 -18.84 6.54
N ALA A 203 -26.44 -18.48 6.19
CA ALA A 203 -25.61 -17.69 7.07
C ALA A 203 -26.13 -16.25 7.14
N GLU A 204 -26.11 -15.68 8.35
CA GLU A 204 -26.60 -14.33 8.64
C GLU A 204 -25.57 -13.56 9.47
N ARG A 205 -25.23 -12.34 9.02
CA ARG A 205 -24.48 -11.35 9.82
C ARG A 205 -25.32 -10.09 9.98
N THR A 206 -25.28 -9.48 11.16
CA THR A 206 -26.00 -8.22 11.40
C THR A 206 -25.12 -7.21 12.13
N TRP A 207 -25.35 -5.92 11.83
CA TRP A 207 -24.66 -4.80 12.44
C TRP A 207 -25.65 -3.78 12.99
N SER A 208 -25.33 -3.22 14.13
CA SER A 208 -25.95 -1.99 14.63
C SER A 208 -24.89 -0.94 14.87
N TYR A 209 -25.32 0.31 14.79
CA TYR A 209 -24.43 1.45 14.84
C TYR A 209 -24.87 2.44 15.93
N ASP A 210 -23.88 3.09 16.52
CA ASP A 210 -24.13 4.21 17.44
C ASP A 210 -24.60 5.47 16.67
N ALA A 211 -24.90 6.54 17.41
CA ALA A 211 -25.38 7.80 16.82
C ALA A 211 -24.34 8.49 15.92
N PHE A 212 -23.07 8.15 16.05
CA PHE A 212 -21.95 8.70 15.25
C PHE A 212 -21.60 7.85 14.04
N GLY A 213 -22.17 6.64 13.93
CA GLY A 213 -21.95 5.74 12.80
C GLY A 213 -20.91 4.65 13.05
N ASN A 214 -20.38 4.52 14.24
CA ASN A 214 -19.49 3.43 14.60
C ASN A 214 -20.30 2.15 14.82
N VAL A 215 -19.71 0.98 14.50
CA VAL A 215 -20.34 -0.32 14.77
C VAL A 215 -20.44 -0.54 16.27
N GLU A 216 -21.66 -0.50 16.82
CA GLU A 216 -21.91 -0.78 18.25
C GLU A 216 -21.97 -2.27 18.54
N LYS A 217 -22.60 -3.03 17.62
CA LYS A 217 -22.72 -4.48 17.73
C LYS A 217 -22.60 -5.14 16.36
N GLU A 218 -21.94 -6.28 16.36
CA GLU A 218 -21.87 -7.19 15.23
C GLU A 218 -22.29 -8.59 15.68
N LYS A 219 -23.27 -9.19 15.02
CA LYS A 219 -23.61 -10.60 15.18
C LYS A 219 -22.98 -11.37 14.01
N GLU A 220 -22.11 -12.30 14.33
CA GLU A 220 -21.47 -13.20 13.35
C GLU A 220 -22.41 -14.33 12.91
N GLU A 221 -22.03 -15.02 11.83
CA GLU A 221 -22.76 -16.21 11.32
C GLU A 221 -22.84 -17.33 12.37
N SER A 222 -21.83 -17.45 13.22
CA SER A 222 -21.82 -18.37 14.37
C SER A 222 -22.89 -18.08 15.42
N GLY A 223 -23.54 -16.90 15.32
CA GLY A 223 -24.45 -16.36 16.31
C GLY A 223 -23.78 -15.60 17.46
N ASN A 224 -22.44 -15.55 17.52
CA ASN A 224 -21.72 -14.74 18.46
C ASN A 224 -22.01 -13.25 18.24
N VAL A 225 -22.12 -12.49 19.32
CA VAL A 225 -22.34 -11.05 19.24
C VAL A 225 -21.13 -10.35 19.86
N ASN A 226 -20.42 -9.59 19.04
CA ASN A 226 -19.36 -8.72 19.50
C ASN A 226 -19.94 -7.30 19.74
N THR A 227 -19.51 -6.63 20.81
CA THR A 227 -19.93 -5.25 21.13
C THR A 227 -18.70 -4.36 21.28
N TYR A 228 -18.85 -3.11 20.82
CA TYR A 228 -17.78 -2.14 20.81
C TYR A 228 -18.20 -0.84 21.50
N SER A 229 -17.27 -0.20 22.17
CA SER A 229 -17.45 1.16 22.65
C SER A 229 -16.31 2.04 22.13
N TYR A 230 -16.59 3.34 21.99
CA TYR A 230 -15.69 4.30 21.35
C TYR A 230 -15.49 5.54 22.20
N ASP A 231 -14.37 6.19 22.00
CA ASP A 231 -14.16 7.55 22.50
C ASP A 231 -14.76 8.60 21.54
N LYS A 232 -14.61 9.88 21.89
CA LYS A 232 -15.10 11.01 21.07
C LYS A 232 -14.37 11.17 19.73
N GLY A 233 -13.22 10.52 19.57
CA GLY A 233 -12.44 10.46 18.32
C GLY A 233 -12.72 9.22 17.48
N HIS A 234 -13.81 8.48 17.79
CA HIS A 234 -14.21 7.26 17.10
C HIS A 234 -13.20 6.09 17.22
N ARG A 235 -12.32 6.11 18.24
CA ARG A 235 -11.36 5.03 18.50
C ARG A 235 -11.98 4.03 19.45
N VAL A 236 -11.77 2.72 19.20
CA VAL A 236 -12.33 1.63 20.03
C VAL A 236 -11.75 1.69 21.45
N LEU A 237 -12.59 1.81 22.46
CA LEU A 237 -12.21 1.73 23.87
C LEU A 237 -12.35 0.31 24.43
N THR A 238 -13.40 -0.39 24.01
CA THR A 238 -13.62 -1.79 24.41
C THR A 238 -14.17 -2.59 23.23
N GLU A 239 -13.73 -3.85 23.20
CA GLU A 239 -14.30 -4.90 22.37
C GLU A 239 -14.68 -6.05 23.30
N GLU A 240 -15.96 -6.42 23.33
CA GLU A 240 -16.49 -7.57 24.06
C GLU A 240 -16.91 -8.63 23.04
N ASN A 241 -16.32 -9.81 23.10
CA ASN A 241 -16.71 -10.91 22.22
C ASN A 241 -17.97 -11.64 22.68
N GLY A 242 -18.51 -12.51 21.83
CA GLY A 242 -19.74 -13.27 22.10
C GLY A 242 -19.74 -14.18 23.36
N LYS A 243 -18.58 -14.29 24.05
CA LYS A 243 -18.44 -15.00 25.32
C LYS A 243 -18.33 -14.05 26.52
N GLY A 244 -18.49 -12.76 26.32
CA GLY A 244 -18.35 -11.73 27.35
C GLY A 244 -16.89 -11.40 27.74
N ALA A 245 -15.92 -11.84 26.93
CA ALA A 245 -14.53 -11.52 27.17
C ALA A 245 -14.20 -10.13 26.59
N VAL A 246 -13.69 -9.22 27.45
CA VAL A 246 -13.50 -7.81 27.11
C VAL A 246 -12.02 -7.48 26.92
N THR A 247 -11.66 -7.01 25.73
CA THR A 247 -10.39 -6.34 25.44
C THR A 247 -10.57 -4.83 25.62
N ARG A 248 -9.61 -4.14 26.24
CA ARG A 248 -9.63 -2.67 26.43
C ARG A 248 -8.44 -2.02 25.77
N PHE A 249 -8.68 -0.84 25.21
CA PHE A 249 -7.67 -0.04 24.52
C PHE A 249 -7.56 1.34 25.18
N SER A 250 -6.34 1.82 25.27
CA SER A 250 -6.06 3.18 25.74
C SER A 250 -5.24 3.92 24.70
N TYR A 251 -5.46 5.24 24.60
CA TYR A 251 -4.82 6.07 23.58
C TYR A 251 -4.20 7.30 24.23
N ASP A 252 -3.16 7.80 23.60
CA ASP A 252 -2.62 9.12 23.94
C ASP A 252 -3.40 10.23 23.23
N GLU A 253 -3.04 11.49 23.52
CA GLU A 253 -3.67 12.67 22.90
C GLU A 253 -3.43 12.76 21.39
N ALA A 254 -2.40 12.10 20.88
CA ALA A 254 -2.09 12.03 19.45
C ALA A 254 -2.87 10.93 18.71
N GLY A 255 -3.56 10.05 19.45
CA GLY A 255 -4.33 8.96 18.90
C GLY A 255 -3.59 7.63 18.83
N ASN A 256 -2.35 7.56 19.30
CA ASN A 256 -1.59 6.31 19.30
C ASN A 256 -2.11 5.39 20.41
N ASN A 257 -2.21 4.07 20.15
CA ASN A 257 -2.62 3.08 21.14
C ASN A 257 -1.50 2.87 22.17
N THR A 258 -1.74 3.21 23.44
CA THR A 258 -0.73 3.13 24.52
C THR A 258 -0.83 1.89 25.37
N GLU A 259 -1.98 1.26 25.44
CA GLU A 259 -2.18 -0.01 26.18
C GLU A 259 -3.30 -0.83 25.55
N ILE A 260 -3.06 -2.13 25.42
CA ILE A 260 -4.08 -3.14 25.16
C ILE A 260 -4.15 -4.03 26.39
N GLN A 261 -5.33 -4.16 26.99
CA GLN A 261 -5.59 -5.06 28.09
C GLN A 261 -6.49 -6.21 27.63
N TYR A 262 -5.98 -7.42 27.65
CA TYR A 262 -6.70 -8.63 27.30
C TYR A 262 -7.63 -9.13 28.38
N PRO A 263 -8.67 -9.92 28.06
CA PRO A 263 -9.60 -10.49 29.05
C PRO A 263 -8.92 -11.36 30.13
N THR A 264 -7.79 -11.97 29.80
CA THR A 264 -6.95 -12.77 30.71
C THR A 264 -6.20 -11.94 31.75
N GLY A 265 -6.28 -10.60 31.66
CA GLY A 265 -5.52 -9.67 32.50
C GLY A 265 -4.14 -9.31 31.97
N GLY A 266 -3.67 -10.00 30.92
CA GLY A 266 -2.44 -9.65 30.21
C GLY A 266 -2.53 -8.25 29.60
N LYS A 267 -1.41 -7.53 29.55
CA LYS A 267 -1.32 -6.19 28.96
C LYS A 267 -0.13 -6.07 28.05
N ILE A 268 -0.32 -5.31 26.96
CA ILE A 268 0.77 -4.78 26.14
C ILE A 268 0.74 -3.26 26.26
N LYS A 269 1.90 -2.65 26.49
CA LYS A 269 2.06 -1.19 26.53
C LYS A 269 3.00 -0.75 25.42
N TYR A 270 2.69 0.36 24.79
CA TYR A 270 3.48 0.97 23.75
C TYR A 270 3.89 2.40 24.13
N THR A 271 5.09 2.78 23.73
CA THR A 271 5.53 4.19 23.72
C THR A 271 5.89 4.60 22.31
N TYR A 272 5.81 5.91 22.06
CA TYR A 272 5.97 6.47 20.71
C TYR A 272 6.91 7.66 20.74
N ASP A 273 7.62 7.87 19.64
CA ASP A 273 8.33 9.12 19.37
C ASP A 273 7.35 10.23 18.91
N LYS A 274 7.87 11.41 18.63
CA LYS A 274 7.05 12.53 18.16
C LYS A 274 6.52 12.35 16.73
N ALA A 275 7.15 11.51 15.92
CA ALA A 275 6.66 11.14 14.60
C ALA A 275 5.53 10.10 14.65
N GLY A 276 5.28 9.49 15.82
CA GLY A 276 4.26 8.45 16.02
C GLY A 276 4.77 7.04 15.78
N LYS A 277 6.09 6.83 15.68
CA LYS A 277 6.69 5.51 15.57
C LYS A 277 6.83 4.87 16.95
N VAL A 278 6.61 3.54 17.04
CA VAL A 278 6.74 2.80 18.30
C VAL A 278 8.19 2.79 18.77
N THR A 279 8.46 3.32 19.95
CA THR A 279 9.80 3.31 20.58
C THR A 279 9.99 2.19 21.59
N SER A 280 8.91 1.70 22.19
CA SER A 280 8.95 0.46 22.98
C SER A 280 7.63 -0.30 22.99
N GLU A 281 7.75 -1.61 23.21
CA GLU A 281 6.65 -2.53 23.46
C GLU A 281 6.95 -3.32 24.75
N LYS A 282 5.97 -3.40 25.63
CA LYS A 282 6.07 -4.13 26.89
C LYS A 282 4.86 -5.01 27.13
N GLU A 283 5.02 -6.31 26.91
CA GLU A 283 4.06 -7.30 27.38
C GLU A 283 4.27 -7.62 28.87
N SER A 284 3.17 -7.84 29.62
CA SER A 284 3.19 -8.00 31.09
C SER A 284 4.17 -9.05 31.59
N SER A 285 4.34 -10.16 30.84
CA SER A 285 5.15 -11.33 31.22
C SER A 285 6.54 -11.35 30.59
N LEU A 286 6.80 -10.49 29.59
CA LEU A 286 8.02 -10.48 28.80
C LEU A 286 8.92 -9.29 29.14
N ALA A 287 10.17 -9.36 28.71
CA ALA A 287 11.07 -8.21 28.74
C ALA A 287 10.59 -7.16 27.73
N GLU A 288 10.77 -5.90 28.06
CA GLU A 288 10.51 -4.78 27.16
C GLU A 288 11.42 -4.88 25.91
N ILE A 289 10.84 -4.59 24.75
CA ILE A 289 11.53 -4.43 23.49
C ILE A 289 11.57 -2.94 23.18
N SER A 290 12.72 -2.41 22.85
CA SER A 290 12.88 -1.04 22.38
C SER A 290 13.29 -0.99 20.91
N TYR A 291 12.83 0.03 20.22
CA TYR A 291 13.04 0.23 18.80
C TYR A 291 13.72 1.58 18.55
N SER A 292 14.65 1.62 17.62
CA SER A 292 15.21 2.87 17.11
C SER A 292 15.19 2.87 15.60
N TYR A 293 15.16 4.08 15.03
CA TYR A 293 14.98 4.30 13.60
C TYR A 293 16.14 5.13 13.04
N ASP A 294 16.45 4.92 11.76
CA ASP A 294 17.40 5.77 11.03
C ASP A 294 16.75 7.12 10.65
N ALA A 295 17.52 8.00 10.00
CA ALA A 295 17.05 9.32 9.59
C ALA A 295 15.94 9.27 8.53
N ALA A 296 15.87 8.23 7.71
CA ALA A 296 14.79 7.99 6.74
C ALA A 296 13.54 7.40 7.40
N GLY A 297 13.68 6.91 8.65
CA GLY A 297 12.58 6.36 9.43
C GLY A 297 12.44 4.85 9.34
N ASN A 298 13.41 4.14 8.78
CA ASN A 298 13.45 2.69 8.76
C ASN A 298 13.92 2.15 10.13
N LEU A 299 13.45 0.96 10.52
CA LEU A 299 13.85 0.33 11.79
C LEU A 299 15.34 0.01 11.78
N ALA A 300 16.15 0.72 12.58
CA ALA A 300 17.59 0.51 12.66
C ALA A 300 18.00 -0.53 13.69
N GLU A 301 17.30 -0.60 14.83
CA GLU A 301 17.62 -1.55 15.90
C GLU A 301 16.36 -1.94 16.68
N GLU A 302 16.26 -3.23 16.98
CA GLU A 302 15.32 -3.81 17.94
C GLU A 302 16.15 -4.37 19.10
N GLN A 303 15.91 -3.93 20.32
CA GLN A 303 16.66 -4.34 21.51
C GLN A 303 15.74 -4.94 22.57
N GLN A 304 16.10 -6.15 23.05
CA GLN A 304 15.46 -6.78 24.19
C GLN A 304 16.53 -7.17 25.23
N LYS A 305 16.56 -6.50 26.38
CA LYS A 305 17.64 -6.61 27.39
C LYS A 305 19.00 -6.28 26.76
N GLU A 306 19.96 -7.21 26.83
CA GLU A 306 21.31 -7.08 26.28
C GLU A 306 21.43 -7.61 24.83
N LYS A 307 20.32 -8.04 24.22
CA LYS A 307 20.29 -8.61 22.87
C LYS A 307 19.69 -7.59 21.92
N SER A 308 20.37 -7.32 20.81
CA SER A 308 19.81 -6.46 19.78
C SER A 308 19.95 -7.07 18.39
N SER A 309 18.93 -6.88 17.57
CA SER A 309 18.98 -7.07 16.12
C SER A 309 19.15 -5.73 15.46
N LYS A 310 19.97 -5.65 14.42
CA LYS A 310 20.28 -4.39 13.70
C LYS A 310 20.02 -4.53 12.21
N TYR A 311 19.55 -3.45 11.62
CA TYR A 311 19.18 -3.40 10.23
C TYR A 311 19.83 -2.20 9.57
N THR A 312 20.26 -2.36 8.32
CA THR A 312 20.72 -1.24 7.51
C THR A 312 20.03 -1.27 6.17
N TYR A 313 19.84 -0.10 5.58
CA TYR A 313 19.07 0.08 4.37
C TYR A 313 19.88 0.87 3.34
N ASP A 314 19.55 0.71 2.08
CA ASP A 314 20.00 1.62 1.04
C ASP A 314 19.14 2.91 1.07
N LYS A 315 19.42 3.82 0.15
CA LYS A 315 18.75 5.13 0.10
C LYS A 315 17.27 5.04 -0.26
N THR A 316 16.84 3.99 -0.98
CA THR A 316 15.42 3.74 -1.31
C THR A 316 14.67 2.97 -0.21
N GLY A 317 15.34 2.70 0.95
CA GLY A 317 14.74 2.00 2.08
C GLY A 317 14.72 0.46 1.94
N ARG A 318 15.45 -0.12 0.98
CA ARG A 318 15.57 -1.58 0.84
C ARG A 318 16.61 -2.12 1.82
N LEU A 319 16.32 -3.26 2.46
CA LEU A 319 17.17 -3.87 3.48
C LEU A 319 18.52 -4.34 2.91
N LEU A 320 19.62 -3.74 3.33
CA LEU A 320 20.99 -4.16 2.96
C LEU A 320 21.56 -5.23 3.89
N THR A 321 21.35 -5.08 5.19
CA THR A 321 21.82 -6.06 6.16
C THR A 321 20.84 -6.26 7.31
N GLU A 322 20.71 -7.49 7.76
CA GLU A 322 20.08 -7.87 9.02
C GLU A 322 21.12 -8.57 9.90
N THR A 323 21.37 -8.05 11.08
CA THR A 323 22.24 -8.68 12.08
C THR A 323 21.39 -9.12 13.27
N THR A 324 21.31 -10.42 13.50
CA THR A 324 20.52 -10.98 14.60
C THR A 324 21.16 -10.69 15.95
N ALA A 325 20.41 -10.87 17.05
CA ALA A 325 20.88 -10.74 18.42
C ALA A 325 22.04 -11.68 18.79
N LYS A 326 22.39 -12.65 17.95
CA LYS A 326 23.57 -13.52 18.09
C LYS A 326 24.77 -13.02 17.30
N GLY A 327 24.65 -11.86 16.62
CA GLY A 327 25.71 -11.31 15.77
C GLY A 327 25.82 -11.95 14.39
N SER A 328 24.84 -12.75 13.98
CA SER A 328 24.79 -13.37 12.65
C SER A 328 24.23 -12.37 11.65
N THR A 329 24.98 -12.08 10.58
CA THR A 329 24.56 -11.08 9.57
C THR A 329 24.22 -11.73 8.24
N THR A 330 23.03 -11.43 7.72
CA THR A 330 22.61 -11.68 6.33
C THR A 330 22.70 -10.38 5.56
N SER A 331 23.14 -10.42 4.29
CA SER A 331 23.25 -9.23 3.42
C SER A 331 22.51 -9.46 2.12
N TYR A 332 21.98 -8.37 1.55
CA TYR A 332 21.15 -8.35 0.34
C TYR A 332 21.75 -7.39 -0.68
N GLU A 333 21.67 -7.77 -1.96
CA GLU A 333 22.04 -6.91 -3.10
C GLU A 333 20.84 -6.84 -4.05
N TYR A 334 20.63 -5.71 -4.69
CA TYR A 334 19.48 -5.42 -5.54
C TYR A 334 19.92 -4.97 -6.94
N ASP A 335 19.11 -5.25 -7.96
CA ASP A 335 19.20 -4.60 -9.26
C ASP A 335 18.55 -3.20 -9.20
N LYS A 336 18.57 -2.48 -10.33
CA LYS A 336 18.01 -1.11 -10.42
C LYS A 336 16.48 -1.09 -10.35
N ASN A 337 15.80 -2.20 -10.68
CA ASN A 337 14.35 -2.33 -10.55
C ASN A 337 13.93 -2.75 -9.13
N GLY A 338 14.90 -2.97 -8.21
CA GLY A 338 14.63 -3.34 -6.82
C GLY A 338 14.50 -4.84 -6.56
N ASN A 339 14.78 -5.69 -7.53
CA ASN A 339 14.76 -7.15 -7.33
C ASN A 339 16.02 -7.59 -6.57
N ILE A 340 15.88 -8.53 -5.63
CA ILE A 340 17.03 -9.12 -4.91
C ILE A 340 17.85 -9.97 -5.86
N ILE A 341 19.06 -9.57 -6.20
CA ILE A 341 19.97 -10.34 -7.07
C ILE A 341 20.94 -11.23 -6.28
N SER A 342 21.07 -11.01 -4.99
CA SER A 342 21.99 -11.77 -4.14
C SER A 342 21.58 -11.73 -2.68
N VAL A 343 21.67 -12.89 -2.01
CA VAL A 343 21.58 -13.03 -0.57
C VAL A 343 22.86 -13.72 -0.07
N ILE A 344 23.54 -13.11 0.91
CA ILE A 344 24.73 -13.66 1.55
C ILE A 344 24.39 -13.98 2.99
N ASP A 345 24.38 -15.25 3.34
CA ASP A 345 24.05 -15.71 4.68
C ASP A 345 25.19 -15.48 5.72
N PRO A 346 24.95 -15.71 7.03
CA PRO A 346 25.97 -15.55 8.06
C PRO A 346 27.23 -16.42 7.89
N LEU A 347 27.14 -17.50 7.13
CA LEU A 347 28.27 -18.38 6.80
C LEU A 347 28.99 -17.95 5.51
N LYS A 348 28.66 -16.76 4.98
CA LYS A 348 29.20 -16.21 3.73
C LYS A 348 28.86 -17.04 2.49
N ARG A 349 27.78 -17.83 2.54
CA ARG A 349 27.27 -18.55 1.39
C ARG A 349 26.37 -17.61 0.58
N LYS A 350 26.68 -17.47 -0.71
CA LYS A 350 25.95 -16.56 -1.61
C LYS A 350 24.93 -17.36 -2.43
N THR A 351 23.66 -16.96 -2.38
CA THR A 351 22.63 -17.37 -3.33
C THR A 351 22.39 -16.23 -4.29
N GLY A 352 22.39 -16.49 -5.59
CA GLY A 352 22.17 -15.50 -6.65
C GLY A 352 20.81 -15.69 -7.30
N TYR A 353 20.21 -14.60 -7.79
CA TYR A 353 18.91 -14.59 -8.44
C TYR A 353 18.97 -13.81 -9.75
N ARG A 354 18.21 -14.26 -10.76
CA ARG A 354 18.06 -13.55 -12.02
C ARG A 354 16.60 -13.45 -12.40
N TYR A 355 16.25 -12.35 -13.00
CA TYR A 355 14.87 -12.00 -13.33
C TYR A 355 14.73 -11.74 -14.83
N ASP A 356 13.53 -11.90 -15.35
CA ASP A 356 13.14 -11.41 -16.67
C ASP A 356 12.80 -9.91 -16.63
N ALA A 357 12.40 -9.35 -17.76
CA ALA A 357 12.09 -7.92 -17.88
C ALA A 357 10.87 -7.47 -17.05
N GLU A 358 10.01 -8.37 -16.63
CA GLU A 358 8.85 -8.08 -15.75
C GLU A 358 9.13 -8.37 -14.27
N GLY A 359 10.38 -8.75 -13.93
CA GLY A 359 10.75 -9.05 -12.55
C GLY A 359 10.37 -10.45 -12.07
N ASN A 360 10.03 -11.38 -12.96
CA ASN A 360 9.80 -12.77 -12.59
C ASN A 360 11.14 -13.49 -12.38
N LEU A 361 11.29 -14.27 -11.30
CA LEU A 361 12.51 -15.02 -10.98
C LEU A 361 12.74 -16.18 -11.97
N ILE A 362 13.69 -16.04 -12.88
CA ILE A 362 13.98 -17.04 -13.91
C ILE A 362 15.15 -17.99 -13.56
N GLU A 363 16.01 -17.62 -12.59
CA GLU A 363 17.10 -18.50 -12.16
C GLU A 363 17.49 -18.20 -10.70
N GLU A 364 17.63 -19.27 -9.90
CA GLU A 364 18.24 -19.26 -8.58
C GLU A 364 19.53 -20.06 -8.61
N ILE A 365 20.63 -19.49 -8.10
CA ILE A 365 21.96 -20.11 -8.09
C ILE A 365 22.39 -20.28 -6.65
N ASP A 366 22.54 -21.52 -6.17
CA ASP A 366 22.97 -21.81 -4.81
C ASP A 366 24.46 -21.50 -4.58
N ALA A 367 24.87 -21.54 -3.31
CA ALA A 367 26.27 -21.27 -2.91
C ALA A 367 27.31 -22.28 -3.46
N LYS A 368 26.88 -23.38 -4.06
CA LYS A 368 27.73 -24.37 -4.72
C LYS A 368 27.78 -24.18 -6.24
N GLY A 369 27.00 -23.21 -6.77
CA GLY A 369 26.90 -22.93 -8.19
C GLY A 369 25.87 -23.81 -8.92
N ASN A 370 25.04 -24.59 -8.21
CA ASN A 370 23.92 -25.29 -8.84
C ASN A 370 22.81 -24.27 -9.11
N SER A 371 22.17 -24.36 -10.28
CA SER A 371 21.07 -23.47 -10.64
C SER A 371 19.75 -24.22 -10.79
N ALA A 372 18.68 -23.62 -10.30
CA ALA A 372 17.30 -23.95 -10.62
C ALA A 372 16.74 -22.88 -11.55
N LYS A 373 16.05 -23.29 -12.63
CA LYS A 373 15.48 -22.36 -13.62
C LYS A 373 13.97 -22.48 -13.63
N SER A 374 13.32 -21.33 -13.73
CA SER A 374 11.88 -21.20 -13.91
C SER A 374 11.60 -20.56 -15.27
N ALA A 375 10.51 -20.93 -15.88
CA ALA A 375 9.99 -20.28 -17.06
C ALA A 375 8.55 -19.89 -16.77
N TYR A 376 8.19 -18.69 -17.12
CA TYR A 376 6.85 -18.14 -16.94
C TYR A 376 6.18 -18.03 -18.31
N ASP A 377 4.90 -18.14 -18.28
CA ASP A 377 4.08 -17.89 -19.46
C ASP A 377 3.78 -16.39 -19.61
N GLU A 378 3.02 -16.04 -20.63
CA GLU A 378 2.70 -14.66 -20.98
C GLU A 378 1.48 -14.10 -20.21
N GLU A 379 0.98 -14.77 -19.17
CA GLU A 379 -0.13 -14.29 -18.32
C GLU A 379 0.33 -13.82 -16.95
#